data_da4fb46ec68d379d23b8c0e17aaac2e4
#
_entry.id   da4fb46ec68d379d23b8c0e17aaac2e4
#
_cell.length_a   1.000
_cell.length_b   1.000
_cell.length_c   1.000
_cell.angle_alpha   90.00
_cell.angle_beta   90.00
_cell.angle_gamma   90.00
#
_symmetry.space_group_name_H-M   'P 1'
#
loop_
_entity.id
_entity.type
_entity.pdbx_description
1 polymer ?
#
loop_
_entity_poly.entity_id
_entity_poly.type
_entity_poly.pdbx_seq_one_letter_code
_entity_poly.pdbx_strand_id
1 'polypeptide(L)'
;MYKRQLHVDEVQELEQWARVINSLRASGDLEICATGSNASMFAGEGLTYLAGRYISVEVFPLSLAEFRVFTAAPTTQLPEESYQHWMESGGFARSVLASTPELTRQLNRDLFDSIFTRDIALRGEVRDVAVFLRVASFVLDNSGSPLSANKVANTLRSNGVRISTDTVERYLRLMVNAHLLYPCHRYDTRGRGWLKTTPKYYWVDAGLRDALTGRRGSNTGHDLENQVYLELLRQRFEVFTGIGAGGEIDFLARRADRTFYIQTALTAMDETVLERELSSFVGLSPGSRCVLMTGDRIALATGQVDQINAFDFLAHRASLPA
;
A
#
# COMPACT_ATOMS: atom_id res chain seq x y z
N MET A 1 -29.77 4.78 25.77
CA MET A 1 -29.31 6.15 25.89
C MET A 1 -28.56 6.48 24.61
N TYR A 2 -29.08 7.39 23.78
CA TYR A 2 -28.40 7.79 22.53
C TYR A 2 -27.24 8.71 22.93
N LYS A 3 -25.98 8.27 22.67
CA LYS A 3 -24.83 9.16 22.75
C LYS A 3 -24.87 10.15 21.59
N ARG A 4 -24.56 11.41 21.84
CA ARG A 4 -24.37 12.39 20.78
C ARG A 4 -23.08 12.05 20.05
N GLN A 5 -23.06 12.14 18.72
CA GLN A 5 -21.87 11.94 17.89
C GLN A 5 -21.30 13.29 17.45
N LEU A 6 -20.01 13.42 17.55
CA LEU A 6 -19.24 14.55 17.02
C LEU A 6 -18.29 14.06 15.95
N HIS A 7 -18.42 14.58 14.75
CA HIS A 7 -17.49 14.34 13.66
C HIS A 7 -16.63 15.59 13.44
N VAL A 8 -15.31 15.40 13.45
CA VAL A 8 -14.33 16.46 13.21
C VAL A 8 -13.48 16.03 12.02
N ASP A 9 -13.63 16.74 10.93
CA ASP A 9 -12.87 16.47 9.70
C ASP A 9 -11.58 17.29 9.70
N GLU A 10 -10.49 16.70 9.19
CA GLU A 10 -9.15 17.30 9.13
C GLU A 10 -8.73 17.91 10.47
N VAL A 11 -8.83 17.13 11.51
CA VAL A 11 -8.67 17.60 12.91
C VAL A 11 -7.33 18.29 13.16
N GLN A 12 -6.30 18.01 12.37
CA GLN A 12 -4.99 18.66 12.46
C GLN A 12 -4.98 20.14 12.06
N GLU A 13 -6.04 20.63 11.44
CA GLU A 13 -6.19 22.06 11.16
C GLU A 13 -6.59 22.86 12.41
N LEU A 14 -6.97 22.18 13.50
CA LEU A 14 -7.32 22.80 14.77
C LEU A 14 -6.10 22.87 15.69
N GLU A 15 -5.82 24.05 16.23
CA GLU A 15 -4.79 24.19 17.26
C GLU A 15 -5.17 23.39 18.51
N GLN A 16 -4.20 22.69 19.08
CA GLN A 16 -4.37 21.91 20.31
C GLN A 16 -5.52 20.87 20.25
N TRP A 17 -5.87 20.39 19.06
CA TRP A 17 -7.00 19.50 18.82
C TRP A 17 -7.06 18.31 19.80
N ALA A 18 -5.92 17.70 20.13
CA ALA A 18 -5.86 16.54 21.02
C ALA A 18 -6.31 16.87 22.45
N ARG A 19 -6.02 18.08 22.94
CA ARG A 19 -6.51 18.56 24.24
C ARG A 19 -8.02 18.82 24.21
N VAL A 20 -8.51 19.44 23.14
CA VAL A 20 -9.93 19.71 22.93
C VAL A 20 -10.73 18.40 22.87
N ILE A 21 -10.29 17.45 22.04
CA ILE A 21 -10.90 16.12 21.93
C ILE A 21 -10.90 15.40 23.29
N ASN A 22 -9.79 15.42 24.02
CA ASN A 22 -9.72 14.79 25.34
C ASN A 22 -10.66 15.44 26.36
N SER A 23 -10.80 16.76 26.34
CA SER A 23 -11.74 17.49 27.19
C SER A 23 -13.21 17.14 26.88
N LEU A 24 -13.57 17.13 25.60
CA LEU A 24 -14.92 16.77 25.15
C LEU A 24 -15.24 15.32 25.51
N ARG A 25 -14.29 14.39 25.34
CA ARG A 25 -14.45 12.99 25.73
C ARG A 25 -14.67 12.84 27.23
N ALA A 26 -14.00 13.65 28.06
CA ALA A 26 -14.09 13.58 29.52
C ALA A 26 -15.48 13.95 30.04
N SER A 27 -16.31 14.68 29.27
CA SER A 27 -17.70 14.97 29.60
C SER A 27 -18.60 13.72 29.58
N GLY A 28 -18.16 12.63 28.94
CA GLY A 28 -18.81 11.32 28.95
C GLY A 28 -20.01 11.17 28.01
N ASP A 29 -20.53 12.26 27.43
CA ASP A 29 -21.78 12.25 26.66
C ASP A 29 -21.61 12.21 25.14
N LEU A 30 -20.33 12.18 24.67
CA LEU A 30 -19.99 12.25 23.25
C LEU A 30 -19.21 11.04 22.79
N GLU A 31 -19.60 10.51 21.64
CA GLU A 31 -18.79 9.63 20.80
C GLU A 31 -18.13 10.51 19.72
N ILE A 32 -16.80 10.46 19.64
CA ILE A 32 -16.04 11.38 18.79
C ILE A 32 -15.36 10.57 17.67
N CYS A 33 -15.61 10.96 16.43
CA CYS A 33 -14.91 10.51 15.24
C CYS A 33 -14.10 11.68 14.68
N ALA A 34 -12.78 11.53 14.60
CA ALA A 34 -11.90 12.55 14.04
C ALA A 34 -11.16 11.97 12.83
N THR A 35 -11.10 12.73 11.74
CA THR A 35 -10.35 12.34 10.53
C THR A 35 -9.10 13.19 10.36
N GLY A 36 -8.15 12.68 9.60
CA GLY A 36 -6.97 13.39 9.17
C GLY A 36 -6.22 12.66 8.06
N SER A 37 -5.69 13.43 7.14
CA SER A 37 -5.05 12.95 5.90
C SER A 37 -3.57 12.58 6.06
N ASN A 38 -2.97 12.73 7.26
CA ASN A 38 -1.53 12.58 7.44
C ASN A 38 -1.17 11.72 8.65
N ALA A 39 -0.34 10.68 8.43
CA ALA A 39 0.10 9.78 9.50
C ALA A 39 0.85 10.49 10.63
N SER A 40 1.53 11.61 10.36
CA SER A 40 2.24 12.39 11.39
C SER A 40 1.30 13.01 12.42
N MET A 41 0.00 13.12 12.13
CA MET A 41 -1.03 13.52 13.06
C MET A 41 -1.09 12.60 14.28
N PHE A 42 -0.83 11.32 14.10
CA PHE A 42 -0.80 10.31 15.15
C PHE A 42 0.62 10.08 15.72
N ALA A 43 1.57 10.97 15.41
CA ALA A 43 2.92 10.95 15.97
C ALA A 43 3.17 12.25 16.77
N GLY A 44 3.81 12.16 17.95
CA GLY A 44 4.22 13.31 18.72
C GLY A 44 3.41 13.60 20.00
N GLU A 45 3.63 14.78 20.60
CA GLU A 45 3.10 15.16 21.92
C GLU A 45 1.57 15.18 22.00
N GLY A 46 0.87 15.46 20.89
CA GLY A 46 -0.60 15.47 20.84
C GLY A 46 -1.23 14.14 21.23
N LEU A 47 -0.59 13.02 20.88
CA LEU A 47 -1.08 11.68 21.22
C LEU A 47 -0.97 11.32 22.69
N THR A 48 -0.09 11.97 23.44
CA THR A 48 0.07 11.71 24.87
C THR A 48 -1.27 11.90 25.62
N TYR A 49 -2.08 12.88 25.18
CA TYR A 49 -3.39 13.14 25.76
C TYR A 49 -4.45 12.08 25.41
N LEU A 50 -4.29 11.36 24.30
CA LEU A 50 -5.24 10.38 23.79
C LEU A 50 -4.74 8.94 23.93
N ALA A 51 -3.53 8.72 24.42
CA ALA A 51 -2.91 7.41 24.51
C ALA A 51 -3.84 6.39 25.21
N GLY A 52 -4.08 5.23 24.57
CA GLY A 52 -4.96 4.18 25.07
C GLY A 52 -6.46 4.54 25.10
N ARG A 53 -6.89 5.62 24.43
CA ARG A 53 -8.26 6.16 24.50
C ARG A 53 -8.92 6.35 23.14
N TYR A 54 -8.33 5.82 22.08
CA TYR A 54 -8.87 5.84 20.72
C TYR A 54 -8.58 4.54 19.99
N ILE A 55 -9.34 4.30 18.94
CA ILE A 55 -9.09 3.26 17.95
C ILE A 55 -8.76 3.98 16.64
N SER A 56 -7.62 3.65 16.05
CA SER A 56 -7.26 4.14 14.73
C SER A 56 -7.78 3.20 13.66
N VAL A 57 -8.42 3.78 12.65
CA VAL A 57 -8.87 3.07 11.45
C VAL A 57 -8.24 3.74 10.25
N GLU A 58 -7.41 3.00 9.54
CA GLU A 58 -6.85 3.44 8.27
C GLU A 58 -7.85 3.16 7.14
N VAL A 59 -8.14 4.19 6.35
CA VAL A 59 -9.08 4.11 5.22
C VAL A 59 -8.27 4.17 3.93
N PHE A 60 -8.21 3.04 3.24
CA PHE A 60 -7.58 2.94 1.92
C PHE A 60 -8.53 3.39 0.81
N PRO A 61 -8.03 3.70 -0.41
CA PRO A 61 -8.87 3.72 -1.59
C PRO A 61 -9.62 2.40 -1.76
N LEU A 62 -10.71 2.38 -2.52
CA LEU A 62 -11.51 1.17 -2.73
C LEU A 62 -10.63 -0.03 -3.12
N SER A 63 -10.75 -1.14 -2.40
CA SER A 63 -10.22 -2.44 -2.80
C SER A 63 -10.94 -2.95 -4.06
N LEU A 64 -10.41 -3.99 -4.70
CA LEU A 64 -11.09 -4.61 -5.85
C LEU A 64 -12.49 -5.11 -5.45
N ALA A 65 -12.64 -5.69 -4.27
CA ALA A 65 -13.94 -6.15 -3.75
C ALA A 65 -14.93 -4.98 -3.62
N GLU A 66 -14.51 -3.88 -2.99
CA GLU A 66 -15.32 -2.67 -2.82
C GLU A 66 -15.61 -1.99 -4.17
N PHE A 67 -14.62 -1.89 -5.07
CA PHE A 67 -14.80 -1.38 -6.43
C PHE A 67 -15.89 -2.14 -7.18
N ARG A 68 -15.90 -3.47 -7.10
CA ARG A 68 -16.93 -4.30 -7.74
C ARG A 68 -18.32 -4.04 -7.21
N VAL A 69 -18.46 -3.84 -5.90
CA VAL A 69 -19.74 -3.45 -5.26
C VAL A 69 -20.13 -2.04 -5.69
N PHE A 70 -19.18 -1.11 -5.67
CA PHE A 70 -19.39 0.31 -5.97
C PHE A 70 -19.80 0.55 -7.42
N THR A 71 -19.27 -0.25 -8.36
CA THR A 71 -19.62 -0.20 -9.79
C THR A 71 -20.79 -1.13 -10.16
N ALA A 72 -21.40 -1.79 -9.18
CA ALA A 72 -22.45 -2.80 -9.41
C ALA A 72 -22.05 -3.89 -10.42
N ALA A 73 -20.77 -4.33 -10.38
CA ALA A 73 -20.27 -5.36 -11.26
C ALA A 73 -21.04 -6.67 -11.07
N PRO A 74 -21.48 -7.35 -12.14
CA PRO A 74 -22.21 -8.60 -12.03
C PRO A 74 -21.44 -9.67 -11.24
N THR A 75 -22.14 -10.46 -10.44
CA THR A 75 -21.52 -11.55 -9.66
C THR A 75 -20.92 -12.63 -10.55
N THR A 76 -21.44 -12.79 -11.78
CA THR A 76 -20.96 -13.71 -12.80
C THR A 76 -19.70 -13.22 -13.51
N GLN A 77 -19.41 -11.92 -13.46
CA GLN A 77 -18.21 -11.35 -14.05
C GLN A 77 -16.96 -11.82 -13.30
N LEU A 78 -15.93 -12.21 -14.04
CA LEU A 78 -14.65 -12.59 -13.43
C LEU A 78 -13.95 -11.39 -12.78
N PRO A 79 -13.27 -11.58 -11.63
CA PRO A 79 -12.55 -10.49 -10.98
C PRO A 79 -11.48 -9.84 -11.85
N GLU A 80 -10.83 -10.58 -12.77
CA GLU A 80 -9.80 -10.08 -13.69
C GLU A 80 -10.31 -8.96 -14.59
N GLU A 81 -11.55 -9.06 -15.06
CA GLU A 81 -12.16 -8.03 -15.91
C GLU A 81 -12.37 -6.73 -15.12
N SER A 82 -12.80 -6.85 -13.87
CA SER A 82 -12.91 -5.70 -12.97
C SER A 82 -11.54 -5.14 -12.57
N TYR A 83 -10.54 -6.02 -12.41
CA TYR A 83 -9.18 -5.62 -12.03
C TYR A 83 -8.54 -4.67 -13.04
N GLN A 84 -8.66 -4.95 -14.33
CA GLN A 84 -8.13 -4.05 -15.36
C GLN A 84 -8.73 -2.65 -15.25
N HIS A 85 -10.06 -2.57 -15.16
CA HIS A 85 -10.75 -1.28 -15.03
C HIS A 85 -10.39 -0.56 -13.72
N TRP A 86 -10.27 -1.30 -12.62
CA TRP A 86 -9.83 -0.76 -11.33
C TRP A 86 -8.40 -0.22 -11.39
N MET A 87 -7.48 -0.91 -12.07
CA MET A 87 -6.11 -0.44 -12.26
C MET A 87 -6.03 0.85 -13.10
N GLU A 88 -6.93 1.00 -14.09
CA GLU A 88 -7.00 2.20 -14.93
C GLU A 88 -7.63 3.40 -14.21
N SER A 89 -8.68 3.16 -13.43
CA SER A 89 -9.42 4.24 -12.75
C SER A 89 -8.81 4.62 -11.40
N GLY A 90 -8.11 3.70 -10.75
CA GLY A 90 -7.79 3.78 -9.34
C GLY A 90 -8.98 3.41 -8.46
N GLY A 91 -8.78 3.50 -7.14
CA GLY A 91 -9.77 3.18 -6.11
C GLY A 91 -10.42 4.42 -5.45
N PHE A 92 -10.13 5.64 -5.90
CA PHE A 92 -10.80 6.81 -5.36
C PHE A 92 -12.20 6.95 -5.96
N ALA A 93 -13.22 6.99 -5.10
CA ALA A 93 -14.62 6.93 -5.48
C ALA A 93 -15.02 7.94 -6.59
N ARG A 94 -14.49 9.16 -6.51
CA ARG A 94 -14.76 10.19 -7.51
C ARG A 94 -14.21 9.86 -8.89
N SER A 95 -13.02 9.25 -8.93
CA SER A 95 -12.36 8.81 -10.17
C SER A 95 -13.08 7.60 -10.77
N VAL A 96 -13.52 6.67 -9.91
CA VAL A 96 -14.29 5.49 -10.31
C VAL A 96 -15.63 5.84 -10.93
N LEU A 97 -16.30 6.91 -10.45
CA LEU A 97 -17.58 7.37 -10.97
C LEU A 97 -17.46 8.32 -12.19
N ALA A 98 -16.26 8.59 -12.65
CA ALA A 98 -16.06 9.46 -13.80
C ALA A 98 -16.67 8.86 -15.07
N SER A 99 -17.32 9.68 -15.87
CA SER A 99 -18.03 9.25 -17.07
C SER A 99 -17.14 8.94 -18.27
N THR A 100 -15.88 9.41 -18.24
CA THR A 100 -14.90 9.17 -19.32
C THR A 100 -13.50 8.93 -18.77
N PRO A 101 -12.65 8.19 -19.48
CA PRO A 101 -11.24 7.99 -19.10
C PRO A 101 -10.44 9.31 -18.97
N GLU A 102 -10.80 10.33 -19.77
CA GLU A 102 -10.19 11.65 -19.71
C GLU A 102 -10.49 12.33 -18.38
N LEU A 103 -11.75 12.30 -17.95
CA LEU A 103 -12.19 12.86 -16.68
C LEU A 103 -11.55 12.11 -15.51
N THR A 104 -11.49 10.77 -15.58
CA THR A 104 -10.79 9.96 -14.58
C THR A 104 -9.35 10.41 -14.39
N ARG A 105 -8.61 10.57 -15.49
CA ARG A 105 -7.20 11.03 -15.43
C ARG A 105 -7.08 12.44 -14.85
N GLN A 106 -8.00 13.34 -15.23
CA GLN A 106 -8.00 14.70 -14.70
C GLN A 106 -8.27 14.69 -13.19
N LEU A 107 -9.25 13.93 -12.72
CA LEU A 107 -9.60 13.82 -11.30
C LEU A 107 -8.44 13.21 -10.47
N ASN A 108 -7.75 12.19 -11.00
CA ASN A 108 -6.60 11.61 -10.33
C ASN A 108 -5.41 12.59 -10.25
N ARG A 109 -5.21 13.41 -11.30
CA ARG A 109 -4.20 14.46 -11.31
C ARG A 109 -4.52 15.55 -10.29
N ASP A 110 -5.76 16.06 -10.31
CA ASP A 110 -6.21 17.08 -9.37
C ASP A 110 -6.11 16.59 -7.91
N LEU A 111 -6.43 15.31 -7.69
CA LEU A 111 -6.28 14.68 -6.38
C LEU A 111 -4.81 14.61 -5.94
N PHE A 112 -3.92 14.17 -6.83
CA PHE A 112 -2.49 14.16 -6.55
C PHE A 112 -1.97 15.56 -6.23
N ASP A 113 -2.33 16.56 -7.02
CA ASP A 113 -1.93 17.96 -6.81
C ASP A 113 -2.46 18.51 -5.46
N SER A 114 -3.67 18.10 -5.07
CA SER A 114 -4.24 18.44 -3.76
C SER A 114 -3.45 17.82 -2.61
N ILE A 115 -3.16 16.51 -2.67
CA ILE A 115 -2.35 15.80 -1.65
C ILE A 115 -0.95 16.41 -1.62
N PHE A 116 -0.33 16.64 -2.78
CA PHE A 116 0.98 17.24 -2.86
C PHE A 116 1.02 18.61 -2.19
N THR A 117 0.07 19.48 -2.50
CA THR A 117 0.06 20.85 -1.98
C THR A 117 -0.18 20.88 -0.48
N ARG A 118 -1.21 20.20 0.02
CA ARG A 118 -1.65 20.25 1.42
C ARG A 118 -0.73 19.43 2.35
N ASP A 119 -0.45 18.19 1.96
CA ASP A 119 0.15 17.24 2.88
C ASP A 119 1.66 17.11 2.71
N ILE A 120 2.19 17.51 1.56
CA ILE A 120 3.61 17.36 1.24
C ILE A 120 4.31 18.71 1.17
N ALA A 121 3.89 19.61 0.26
CA ALA A 121 4.64 20.83 -0.02
C ALA A 121 4.60 21.81 1.14
N LEU A 122 3.42 22.08 1.70
CA LEU A 122 3.25 23.03 2.81
C LEU A 122 3.89 22.49 4.10
N ARG A 123 3.66 21.22 4.43
CA ARG A 123 4.18 20.63 5.69
C ARG A 123 5.66 20.26 5.60
N GLY A 124 6.12 19.88 4.41
CA GLY A 124 7.49 19.41 4.19
C GLY A 124 8.45 20.48 3.73
N GLU A 125 8.01 21.74 3.58
CA GLU A 125 8.84 22.84 3.04
C GLU A 125 9.57 22.41 1.75
N VAL A 126 8.83 21.81 0.81
CA VAL A 126 9.40 21.39 -0.48
C VAL A 126 9.68 22.61 -1.32
N ARG A 127 10.97 22.97 -1.44
CA ARG A 127 11.41 24.15 -2.19
C ARG A 127 11.44 23.94 -3.69
N ASP A 128 11.77 22.73 -4.13
CA ASP A 128 11.89 22.37 -5.55
C ASP A 128 10.89 21.26 -5.89
N VAL A 129 9.73 21.67 -6.41
CA VAL A 129 8.63 20.79 -6.80
C VAL A 129 9.06 19.87 -7.94
N ALA A 130 9.83 20.38 -8.92
CA ALA A 130 10.26 19.58 -10.06
C ALA A 130 11.18 18.44 -9.64
N VAL A 131 12.09 18.69 -8.71
CA VAL A 131 12.96 17.64 -8.15
C VAL A 131 12.14 16.65 -7.32
N PHE A 132 11.17 17.11 -6.54
CA PHE A 132 10.26 16.20 -5.79
C PHE A 132 9.51 15.26 -6.76
N LEU A 133 8.90 15.79 -7.81
CA LEU A 133 8.16 14.99 -8.79
C LEU A 133 9.06 13.96 -9.50
N ARG A 134 10.32 14.29 -9.79
CA ARG A 134 11.30 13.34 -10.34
C ARG A 134 11.61 12.20 -9.35
N VAL A 135 11.78 12.52 -8.06
CA VAL A 135 11.96 11.50 -7.01
C VAL A 135 10.71 10.61 -6.92
N ALA A 136 9.53 11.20 -6.85
CA ALA A 136 8.26 10.47 -6.76
C ALA A 136 8.07 9.54 -7.96
N SER A 137 8.24 10.04 -9.19
CA SER A 137 8.15 9.22 -10.41
C SER A 137 9.15 8.06 -10.38
N PHE A 138 10.40 8.32 -10.02
CA PHE A 138 11.43 7.27 -9.94
C PHE A 138 11.06 6.18 -8.92
N VAL A 139 10.55 6.56 -7.76
CA VAL A 139 10.12 5.62 -6.71
C VAL A 139 8.95 4.77 -7.18
N LEU A 140 7.95 5.40 -7.81
CA LEU A 140 6.77 4.72 -8.34
C LEU A 140 7.14 3.74 -9.47
N ASP A 141 8.08 4.12 -10.33
CA ASP A 141 8.59 3.27 -11.41
C ASP A 141 9.39 2.05 -10.91
N ASN A 142 9.91 2.12 -9.68
CA ASN A 142 10.67 1.04 -9.03
C ASN A 142 9.89 0.38 -7.89
N SER A 143 8.56 0.51 -7.86
CA SER A 143 7.73 -0.14 -6.85
C SER A 143 7.93 -1.65 -6.87
N GLY A 144 7.84 -2.27 -5.68
CA GLY A 144 8.11 -3.70 -5.51
C GLY A 144 9.61 -4.08 -5.56
N SER A 145 10.50 -3.12 -5.82
CA SER A 145 11.95 -3.36 -5.80
C SER A 145 12.62 -2.74 -4.58
N PRO A 146 13.68 -3.35 -4.02
CA PRO A 146 14.45 -2.76 -2.93
C PRO A 146 15.04 -1.41 -3.34
N LEU A 147 14.68 -0.34 -2.62
CA LEU A 147 15.01 1.03 -2.99
C LEU A 147 15.62 1.83 -1.83
N SER A 148 16.89 2.20 -1.93
CA SER A 148 17.55 3.10 -0.98
C SER A 148 17.56 4.54 -1.47
N ALA A 149 17.48 5.48 -0.54
CA ALA A 149 17.61 6.91 -0.86
C ALA A 149 18.93 7.23 -1.58
N ASN A 150 19.99 6.51 -1.24
CA ASN A 150 21.29 6.67 -1.92
C ASN A 150 21.24 6.22 -3.40
N LYS A 151 20.58 5.07 -3.71
CA LYS A 151 20.38 4.61 -5.09
C LYS A 151 19.56 5.63 -5.88
N VAL A 152 18.47 6.15 -5.33
CA VAL A 152 17.64 7.20 -5.95
C VAL A 152 18.46 8.45 -6.22
N ALA A 153 19.17 8.97 -5.20
CA ALA A 153 20.00 10.18 -5.33
C ALA A 153 21.10 10.00 -6.38
N ASN A 154 21.78 8.85 -6.42
CA ASN A 154 22.84 8.58 -7.39
C ASN A 154 22.29 8.53 -8.82
N THR A 155 21.16 7.83 -9.03
CA THR A 155 20.54 7.75 -10.37
C THR A 155 20.06 9.13 -10.85
N LEU A 156 19.42 9.91 -9.97
CA LEU A 156 18.98 11.25 -10.35
C LEU A 156 20.15 12.20 -10.63
N ARG A 157 21.23 12.10 -9.87
CA ARG A 157 22.48 12.88 -10.12
C ARG A 157 23.12 12.54 -11.46
N SER A 158 23.16 11.25 -11.82
CA SER A 158 23.67 10.83 -13.14
C SER A 158 22.82 11.38 -14.30
N ASN A 159 21.54 11.66 -14.03
CA ASN A 159 20.63 12.31 -14.98
C ASN A 159 20.61 13.85 -14.84
N GLY A 160 21.63 14.45 -14.22
CA GLY A 160 21.80 15.91 -14.13
C GLY A 160 20.97 16.60 -13.05
N VAL A 161 20.28 15.86 -12.17
CA VAL A 161 19.51 16.44 -11.07
C VAL A 161 20.41 16.69 -9.86
N ARG A 162 20.42 17.91 -9.34
CA ARG A 162 21.13 18.23 -8.09
C ARG A 162 20.29 17.84 -6.89
N ILE A 163 20.64 16.75 -6.22
CA ILE A 163 19.93 16.27 -5.04
C ILE A 163 20.87 15.56 -4.06
N SER A 164 20.64 15.72 -2.76
CA SER A 164 21.33 14.98 -1.71
C SER A 164 20.54 13.74 -1.31
N THR A 165 21.20 12.76 -0.71
CA THR A 165 20.56 11.56 -0.13
C THR A 165 19.56 11.95 0.95
N ASP A 166 19.91 12.91 1.83
CA ASP A 166 19.04 13.39 2.91
C ASP A 166 17.75 14.03 2.36
N THR A 167 17.84 14.74 1.21
CA THR A 167 16.65 15.28 0.54
C THR A 167 15.75 14.17 0.02
N VAL A 168 16.31 13.10 -0.55
CA VAL A 168 15.53 11.93 -0.99
C VAL A 168 14.87 11.25 0.20
N GLU A 169 15.60 11.02 1.31
CA GLU A 169 15.03 10.44 2.53
C GLU A 169 13.88 11.27 3.09
N ARG A 170 14.03 12.59 3.10
CA ARG A 170 12.96 13.50 3.49
C ARG A 170 11.74 13.37 2.57
N TYR A 171 11.94 13.31 1.26
CA TYR A 171 10.84 13.17 0.30
C TYR A 171 10.13 11.83 0.42
N LEU A 172 10.87 10.73 0.63
CA LEU A 172 10.28 9.43 0.93
C LEU A 172 9.42 9.46 2.20
N ARG A 173 9.92 10.06 3.28
CA ARG A 173 9.13 10.23 4.52
C ARG A 173 7.86 11.06 4.30
N LEU A 174 7.93 12.13 3.52
CA LEU A 174 6.76 12.95 3.20
C LEU A 174 5.70 12.16 2.43
N MET A 175 6.10 11.37 1.43
CA MET A 175 5.18 10.52 0.67
C MET A 175 4.57 9.41 1.54
N VAL A 176 5.34 8.83 2.46
CA VAL A 176 4.82 7.83 3.41
C VAL A 176 3.84 8.48 4.39
N ASN A 177 4.17 9.65 4.93
CA ASN A 177 3.30 10.37 5.85
C ASN A 177 1.98 10.84 5.19
N ALA A 178 2.01 11.14 3.90
CA ALA A 178 0.83 11.48 3.10
C ALA A 178 0.08 10.24 2.56
N HIS A 179 0.41 9.04 3.03
CA HIS A 179 -0.18 7.77 2.59
C HIS A 179 -0.13 7.52 1.07
N LEU A 180 0.82 8.14 0.35
CA LEU A 180 1.07 7.86 -1.06
C LEU A 180 1.93 6.61 -1.26
N LEU A 181 2.82 6.31 -0.30
CA LEU A 181 3.72 5.17 -0.30
C LEU A 181 3.63 4.38 0.99
N TYR A 182 3.75 3.08 0.88
CA TYR A 182 3.82 2.13 1.99
C TYR A 182 5.16 1.38 1.95
N PRO A 183 6.00 1.50 2.98
CA PRO A 183 7.26 0.78 3.06
C PRO A 183 7.02 -0.66 3.52
N CYS A 184 7.57 -1.63 2.79
CA CYS A 184 7.65 -3.04 3.20
C CYS A 184 9.09 -3.35 3.62
N HIS A 185 9.29 -3.52 4.91
CA HIS A 185 10.61 -3.78 5.48
C HIS A 185 11.02 -5.24 5.28
N ARG A 186 12.33 -5.50 5.30
CA ARG A 186 12.86 -6.85 5.13
C ARG A 186 12.98 -7.56 6.48
N TYR A 187 12.66 -8.85 6.47
CA TYR A 187 12.71 -9.72 7.63
C TYR A 187 13.54 -10.97 7.32
N ASP A 188 14.54 -11.24 8.16
CA ASP A 188 15.31 -12.47 8.06
C ASP A 188 14.52 -13.64 8.65
N THR A 189 14.13 -14.58 7.80
CA THR A 189 13.34 -15.75 8.20
C THR A 189 14.14 -16.75 9.03
N ARG A 190 15.49 -16.75 8.93
CA ARG A 190 16.39 -17.61 9.70
C ARG A 190 16.74 -17.00 11.05
N GLY A 191 17.21 -15.74 11.05
CA GLY A 191 17.57 -15.00 12.25
C GLY A 191 16.37 -14.48 13.04
N ARG A 192 15.14 -14.59 12.47
CA ARG A 192 13.88 -14.11 13.06
C ARG A 192 13.97 -12.67 13.53
N GLY A 193 14.57 -11.81 12.71
CA GLY A 193 14.80 -10.42 13.06
C GLY A 193 14.64 -9.44 11.90
N TRP A 194 14.45 -8.19 12.27
CA TRP A 194 14.40 -7.08 11.31
C TRP A 194 15.79 -6.86 10.72
N LEU A 195 15.85 -6.80 9.40
CA LEU A 195 17.08 -6.39 8.74
C LEU A 195 17.05 -4.86 8.57
N LYS A 196 18.12 -4.19 9.02
CA LYS A 196 18.39 -2.77 8.72
C LYS A 196 18.77 -2.62 7.24
N THR A 197 17.94 -3.11 6.35
CA THR A 197 18.19 -3.13 4.91
C THR A 197 17.15 -2.30 4.20
N THR A 198 17.43 -2.01 2.96
CA THR A 198 16.62 -1.24 2.03
C THR A 198 15.20 -1.82 1.90
N PRO A 199 14.14 -1.07 2.26
CA PRO A 199 12.76 -1.54 2.08
C PRO A 199 12.34 -1.55 0.60
N LYS A 200 11.28 -2.29 0.29
CA LYS A 200 10.49 -2.07 -0.91
C LYS A 200 9.46 -0.96 -0.61
N TYR A 201 9.01 -0.26 -1.64
CA TYR A 201 7.91 0.72 -1.52
C TYR A 201 6.79 0.34 -2.46
N TYR A 202 5.56 0.43 -1.96
CA TYR A 202 4.35 0.18 -2.72
C TYR A 202 3.50 1.45 -2.75
N TRP A 203 2.88 1.75 -3.90
CA TRP A 203 1.98 2.91 -4.02
C TRP A 203 0.59 2.58 -3.50
N VAL A 204 -0.12 3.59 -3.04
CA VAL A 204 -1.47 3.43 -2.48
C VAL A 204 -2.54 3.16 -3.54
N ASP A 205 -2.36 3.71 -4.76
CA ASP A 205 -3.39 3.71 -5.80
C ASP A 205 -2.80 3.78 -7.21
N ALA A 206 -3.29 2.90 -8.10
CA ALA A 206 -2.80 2.82 -9.48
C ALA A 206 -3.15 4.06 -10.30
N GLY A 207 -4.34 4.62 -10.11
CA GLY A 207 -4.77 5.82 -10.82
C GLY A 207 -3.94 7.05 -10.48
N LEU A 208 -3.55 7.21 -9.21
CA LEU A 208 -2.61 8.27 -8.78
C LEU A 208 -1.22 8.06 -9.38
N ARG A 209 -0.71 6.82 -9.38
CA ARG A 209 0.57 6.50 -10.01
C ARG A 209 0.57 6.91 -11.48
N ASP A 210 -0.45 6.50 -12.23
CA ASP A 210 -0.54 6.74 -13.66
C ASP A 210 -0.70 8.25 -13.98
N ALA A 211 -1.42 8.98 -13.12
CA ALA A 211 -1.53 10.44 -13.23
C ALA A 211 -0.18 11.14 -13.08
N LEU A 212 0.70 10.63 -12.20
CA LEU A 212 2.01 11.21 -11.94
C LEU A 212 3.05 10.77 -12.97
N THR A 213 3.09 9.49 -13.34
CA THR A 213 4.14 8.94 -14.20
C THR A 213 3.82 9.06 -15.69
N GLY A 214 2.57 9.33 -16.04
CA GLY A 214 2.08 9.34 -17.42
C GLY A 214 2.05 7.97 -18.07
N ARG A 215 2.30 6.89 -17.31
CA ARG A 215 2.28 5.53 -17.81
C ARG A 215 0.83 5.09 -18.07
N ARG A 216 0.65 4.45 -19.22
CA ARG A 216 -0.55 3.68 -19.54
C ARG A 216 -0.12 2.23 -19.66
N GLY A 217 -0.55 1.40 -18.73
CA GLY A 217 -0.27 -0.03 -18.77
C GLY A 217 1.13 -0.37 -18.20
N SER A 218 1.22 -1.31 -17.70
CA SER A 218 1.62 -2.12 -16.60
C SER A 218 2.99 -2.76 -16.74
N ASN A 219 3.71 -2.76 -15.66
CA ASN A 219 4.51 -3.92 -15.30
C ASN A 219 3.59 -4.85 -14.51
N THR A 220 2.80 -5.66 -15.20
CA THR A 220 1.66 -6.40 -14.67
C THR A 220 1.99 -7.29 -13.45
N GLY A 221 3.22 -7.82 -13.35
CA GLY A 221 3.65 -8.63 -12.22
C GLY A 221 3.82 -7.77 -10.94
N HIS A 222 4.56 -6.67 -11.02
CA HIS A 222 4.73 -5.76 -9.88
C HIS A 222 3.43 -5.05 -9.49
N ASP A 223 2.52 -4.84 -10.45
CA ASP A 223 1.20 -4.28 -10.16
C ASP A 223 0.37 -5.24 -9.31
N LEU A 224 0.38 -6.54 -9.66
CA LEU A 224 -0.31 -7.57 -8.88
C LEU A 224 0.30 -7.70 -7.48
N GLU A 225 1.63 -7.76 -7.38
CA GLU A 225 2.36 -7.76 -6.11
C GLU A 225 1.96 -6.58 -5.22
N ASN A 226 1.90 -5.37 -5.79
CA ASN A 226 1.48 -4.16 -5.08
C ASN A 226 0.05 -4.27 -4.54
N GLN A 227 -0.89 -4.78 -5.33
CA GLN A 227 -2.28 -4.90 -4.91
C GLN A 227 -2.46 -5.98 -3.83
N VAL A 228 -1.73 -7.09 -3.93
CA VAL A 228 -1.70 -8.13 -2.88
C VAL A 228 -1.14 -7.54 -1.57
N TYR A 229 -0.05 -6.75 -1.64
CA TYR A 229 0.49 -6.08 -0.46
C TYR A 229 -0.53 -5.18 0.24
N LEU A 230 -1.20 -4.31 -0.52
CA LEU A 230 -2.23 -3.41 0.04
C LEU A 230 -3.41 -4.19 0.62
N GLU A 231 -3.82 -5.27 -0.05
CA GLU A 231 -4.92 -6.10 0.45
C GLU A 231 -4.55 -6.80 1.76
N LEU A 232 -3.32 -7.29 1.91
CA LEU A 232 -2.83 -7.83 3.16
C LEU A 232 -2.85 -6.78 4.30
N LEU A 233 -2.48 -5.52 4.00
CA LEU A 233 -2.57 -4.42 4.98
C LEU A 233 -4.03 -4.14 5.36
N ARG A 234 -4.97 -4.09 4.39
CA ARG A 234 -6.41 -3.92 4.64
C ARG A 234 -6.95 -5.01 5.57
N GLN A 235 -6.48 -6.24 5.39
CA GLN A 235 -6.81 -7.37 6.24
C GLN A 235 -6.04 -7.37 7.58
N ARG A 236 -5.31 -6.28 7.89
CA ARG A 236 -4.57 -6.06 9.14
C ARG A 236 -3.46 -7.08 9.40
N PHE A 237 -2.81 -7.55 8.34
CA PHE A 237 -1.54 -8.27 8.48
C PHE A 237 -0.39 -7.27 8.66
N GLU A 238 0.57 -7.63 9.51
CA GLU A 238 1.92 -7.07 9.45
C GLU A 238 2.63 -7.74 8.27
N VAL A 239 3.14 -6.95 7.32
CA VAL A 239 3.70 -7.47 6.08
C VAL A 239 5.16 -7.06 5.95
N PHE A 240 6.01 -8.03 5.63
CA PHE A 240 7.44 -7.87 5.42
C PHE A 240 7.85 -8.56 4.12
N THR A 241 8.95 -8.15 3.51
CA THR A 241 9.65 -8.96 2.51
C THR A 241 10.49 -10.00 3.23
N GLY A 242 10.26 -11.27 2.98
CA GLY A 242 11.01 -12.36 3.59
C GLY A 242 12.36 -12.59 2.90
N ILE A 243 13.41 -12.89 3.69
CA ILE A 243 14.71 -13.31 3.15
C ILE A 243 15.05 -14.65 3.75
N GLY A 244 15.06 -15.68 2.92
CA GLY A 244 15.29 -17.07 3.30
C GLY A 244 16.51 -17.70 2.62
N ALA A 245 16.65 -19.01 2.81
CA ALA A 245 17.70 -19.81 2.16
C ALA A 245 17.49 -19.92 0.65
N GLY A 246 16.23 -19.99 0.23
CA GLY A 246 15.86 -20.06 -1.18
C GLY A 246 15.86 -18.72 -1.90
N GLY A 247 16.08 -17.62 -1.18
CA GLY A 247 16.08 -16.27 -1.75
C GLY A 247 15.08 -15.34 -1.09
N GLU A 248 14.61 -14.38 -1.86
CA GLU A 248 13.59 -13.42 -1.44
C GLU A 248 12.19 -14.05 -1.56
N ILE A 249 11.38 -13.86 -0.53
CA ILE A 249 9.95 -14.17 -0.51
C ILE A 249 9.21 -12.83 -0.55
N ASP A 250 8.29 -12.66 -1.49
CA ASP A 250 7.61 -11.39 -1.68
C ASP A 250 7.00 -10.89 -0.39
N PHE A 251 6.22 -11.74 0.31
CA PHE A 251 5.62 -11.35 1.56
C PHE A 251 5.72 -12.42 2.64
N LEU A 252 6.11 -11.99 3.82
CA LEU A 252 5.87 -12.64 5.09
C LEU A 252 4.74 -11.86 5.76
N ALA A 253 3.53 -12.43 5.77
CA ALA A 253 2.33 -11.81 6.32
C ALA A 253 1.98 -12.42 7.67
N ARG A 254 1.93 -11.60 8.72
CA ARG A 254 1.68 -12.03 10.10
C ARG A 254 0.42 -11.38 10.66
N ARG A 255 -0.45 -12.18 11.26
CA ARG A 255 -1.62 -11.69 12.00
C ARG A 255 -1.95 -12.65 13.15
N ALA A 256 -1.93 -12.14 14.38
CA ALA A 256 -2.04 -12.94 15.59
C ALA A 256 -0.99 -14.06 15.65
N ASP A 257 -1.41 -15.32 15.72
CA ASP A 257 -0.55 -16.50 15.74
C ASP A 257 -0.24 -17.11 14.37
N ARG A 258 -0.78 -16.50 13.29
CA ARG A 258 -0.61 -17.00 11.92
C ARG A 258 0.47 -16.23 11.17
N THR A 259 1.31 -16.98 10.49
CA THR A 259 2.34 -16.46 9.58
C THR A 259 2.24 -17.18 8.25
N PHE A 260 2.14 -16.40 7.18
CA PHE A 260 2.11 -16.89 5.80
C PHE A 260 3.34 -16.39 5.05
N TYR A 261 3.91 -17.26 4.23
CA TYR A 261 4.95 -16.95 3.28
C TYR A 261 4.33 -16.96 1.90
N ILE A 262 4.30 -15.81 1.24
CA ILE A 262 3.52 -15.59 0.03
C ILE A 262 4.46 -15.19 -1.10
N GLN A 263 4.32 -15.85 -2.22
CA GLN A 263 4.95 -15.49 -3.49
C GLN A 263 3.86 -15.10 -4.48
N THR A 264 4.13 -14.08 -5.31
CA THR A 264 3.16 -13.56 -6.25
C THR A 264 3.69 -13.64 -7.67
N ALA A 265 2.90 -14.16 -8.59
CA ALA A 265 3.23 -14.17 -10.01
C ALA A 265 1.96 -13.92 -10.83
N LEU A 266 2.04 -13.13 -11.91
CA LEU A 266 0.89 -12.97 -12.80
C LEU A 266 0.48 -14.30 -13.40
N THR A 267 1.48 -15.09 -13.80
CA THR A 267 1.31 -16.48 -14.25
C THR A 267 2.54 -17.30 -13.87
N ALA A 268 2.32 -18.53 -13.49
CA ALA A 268 3.35 -19.53 -13.20
C ALA A 268 3.10 -20.82 -14.02
N MET A 269 2.44 -20.71 -15.17
CA MET A 269 2.21 -21.83 -16.07
C MET A 269 3.49 -22.34 -16.75
N ASP A 270 4.49 -21.49 -16.90
CA ASP A 270 5.83 -21.90 -17.34
C ASP A 270 6.56 -22.59 -16.19
N GLU A 271 7.09 -23.78 -16.46
CA GLU A 271 7.76 -24.63 -15.44
C GLU A 271 8.95 -23.91 -14.80
N THR A 272 9.72 -23.15 -15.59
CA THR A 272 10.88 -22.37 -15.09
C THR A 272 10.43 -21.26 -14.13
N VAL A 273 9.32 -20.62 -14.44
CA VAL A 273 8.72 -19.60 -13.56
C VAL A 273 8.21 -20.26 -12.28
N LEU A 274 7.47 -21.36 -12.41
CA LEU A 274 6.94 -22.09 -11.24
C LEU A 274 8.07 -22.56 -10.31
N GLU A 275 9.12 -23.18 -10.85
CA GLU A 275 10.27 -23.63 -10.07
C GLU A 275 10.96 -22.45 -9.36
N ARG A 276 11.14 -21.32 -10.02
CA ARG A 276 11.72 -20.12 -9.43
C ARG A 276 10.89 -19.62 -8.25
N GLU A 277 9.56 -19.51 -8.41
CA GLU A 277 8.69 -19.02 -7.35
C GLU A 277 8.68 -20.00 -6.16
N LEU A 278 8.59 -21.30 -6.41
CA LEU A 278 8.59 -22.32 -5.37
C LEU A 278 9.95 -22.42 -4.64
N SER A 279 11.07 -22.16 -5.33
CA SER A 279 12.41 -22.19 -4.75
C SER A 279 12.61 -21.22 -3.61
N SER A 280 11.87 -20.10 -3.61
CA SER A 280 11.92 -19.09 -2.55
C SER A 280 11.54 -19.64 -1.16
N PHE A 281 10.72 -20.69 -1.11
CA PHE A 281 10.28 -21.33 0.13
C PHE A 281 11.27 -22.37 0.67
N VAL A 282 12.34 -22.68 -0.06
CA VAL A 282 13.35 -23.67 0.36
C VAL A 282 14.03 -23.21 1.65
N GLY A 283 14.13 -24.14 2.62
CA GLY A 283 14.77 -23.90 3.91
C GLY A 283 13.90 -23.22 4.95
N LEU A 284 12.60 -23.03 4.68
CA LEU A 284 11.64 -22.68 5.71
C LEU A 284 11.40 -23.87 6.66
N SER A 285 10.94 -23.59 7.86
CA SER A 285 10.64 -24.63 8.87
C SER A 285 9.54 -25.56 8.36
N PRO A 286 9.58 -26.86 8.65
CA PRO A 286 8.47 -27.78 8.36
C PRO A 286 7.16 -27.25 8.96
N GLY A 287 6.08 -27.32 8.18
CA GLY A 287 4.77 -26.80 8.57
C GLY A 287 4.58 -25.29 8.37
N SER A 288 5.55 -24.59 7.74
CA SER A 288 5.34 -23.21 7.29
C SER A 288 4.22 -23.15 6.27
N ARG A 289 3.33 -22.15 6.42
CA ARG A 289 2.22 -21.93 5.50
C ARG A 289 2.71 -21.14 4.29
N CYS A 290 3.01 -21.85 3.21
CA CYS A 290 3.50 -21.30 1.95
C CYS A 290 2.36 -21.16 0.96
N VAL A 291 2.24 -20.00 0.33
CA VAL A 291 1.17 -19.67 -0.61
C VAL A 291 1.77 -19.10 -1.89
N LEU A 292 1.38 -19.66 -3.03
CA LEU A 292 1.63 -19.10 -4.35
C LEU A 292 0.35 -18.42 -4.84
N MET A 293 0.38 -17.10 -4.95
CA MET A 293 -0.73 -16.32 -5.52
C MET A 293 -0.47 -16.04 -6.99
N THR A 294 -1.33 -16.58 -7.86
CA THR A 294 -1.21 -16.36 -9.31
C THR A 294 -2.53 -15.90 -9.91
N GLY A 295 -2.47 -15.33 -11.14
CA GLY A 295 -3.67 -15.12 -11.95
C GLY A 295 -4.19 -16.39 -12.59
N ASP A 296 -3.45 -17.50 -12.51
CA ASP A 296 -3.82 -18.77 -13.13
C ASP A 296 -5.02 -19.41 -12.43
N ARG A 297 -5.98 -19.89 -13.21
CA ARG A 297 -7.17 -20.63 -12.71
C ARG A 297 -7.00 -22.13 -12.80
N ILE A 298 -5.91 -22.58 -13.39
CA ILE A 298 -5.57 -23.99 -13.53
C ILE A 298 -4.72 -24.40 -12.31
N ALA A 299 -4.97 -25.58 -11.78
CA ALA A 299 -4.15 -26.13 -10.71
C ALA A 299 -2.73 -26.43 -11.23
N LEU A 300 -1.74 -25.85 -10.55
CA LEU A 300 -0.33 -26.06 -10.85
C LEU A 300 0.25 -27.14 -9.93
N ALA A 301 1.36 -27.73 -10.35
CA ALA A 301 2.06 -28.76 -9.57
C ALA A 301 2.88 -28.12 -8.42
N THR A 302 2.23 -27.51 -7.45
CA THR A 302 2.86 -26.74 -6.36
C THR A 302 3.35 -27.59 -5.16
N GLY A 303 3.08 -28.90 -5.16
CA GLY A 303 3.45 -29.78 -4.07
C GLY A 303 2.70 -29.46 -2.77
N GLN A 304 3.44 -29.04 -1.74
CA GLN A 304 2.87 -28.65 -0.43
C GLN A 304 2.57 -27.15 -0.29
N VAL A 305 2.71 -26.39 -1.36
CA VAL A 305 2.43 -24.95 -1.39
C VAL A 305 0.97 -24.74 -1.83
N ASP A 306 0.20 -23.99 -1.06
CA ASP A 306 -1.17 -23.66 -1.40
C ASP A 306 -1.19 -22.70 -2.60
N GLN A 307 -1.97 -23.02 -3.64
CA GLN A 307 -2.21 -22.12 -4.75
C GLN A 307 -3.51 -21.35 -4.53
N ILE A 308 -3.45 -20.02 -4.67
CA ILE A 308 -4.61 -19.13 -4.59
C ILE A 308 -4.65 -18.27 -5.85
N ASN A 309 -5.83 -18.18 -6.49
CA ASN A 309 -5.99 -17.17 -7.54
C ASN A 309 -5.98 -15.76 -6.93
N ALA A 310 -5.03 -14.93 -7.35
CA ALA A 310 -4.79 -13.61 -6.80
C ALA A 310 -5.98 -12.66 -7.00
N PHE A 311 -6.67 -12.74 -8.14
CA PHE A 311 -7.83 -11.88 -8.41
C PHE A 311 -9.04 -12.28 -7.54
N ASP A 312 -9.22 -13.57 -7.28
CA ASP A 312 -10.25 -14.04 -6.35
C ASP A 312 -9.93 -13.63 -4.90
N PHE A 313 -8.64 -13.63 -4.51
CA PHE A 313 -8.20 -13.09 -3.22
C PHE A 313 -8.50 -11.60 -3.09
N LEU A 314 -8.12 -10.79 -4.09
CA LEU A 314 -8.38 -9.34 -4.12
C LEU A 314 -9.88 -9.00 -4.16
N ALA A 315 -10.70 -9.87 -4.75
CA ALA A 315 -12.16 -9.71 -4.81
C ALA A 315 -12.90 -10.34 -3.62
N HIS A 316 -12.19 -10.80 -2.59
CA HIS A 316 -12.72 -11.50 -1.41
C HIS A 316 -13.55 -12.77 -1.75
N ARG A 317 -13.23 -13.43 -2.87
CA ARG A 317 -13.80 -14.73 -3.24
C ARG A 317 -12.95 -15.91 -2.76
N ALA A 318 -11.68 -15.64 -2.44
CA ALA A 318 -10.76 -16.58 -1.81
C ALA A 318 -10.12 -15.95 -0.57
N SER A 319 -9.65 -16.77 0.36
CA SER A 319 -8.94 -16.34 1.57
C SER A 319 -7.67 -17.15 1.76
N LEU A 320 -6.76 -16.63 2.60
CA LEU A 320 -5.60 -17.40 3.04
C LEU A 320 -6.06 -18.65 3.80
N PRO A 321 -5.31 -19.78 3.72
CA PRO A 321 -5.67 -21.03 4.38
C PRO A 321 -5.89 -20.86 5.89
N ALA A 322 -6.74 -21.71 6.45
CA ALA A 322 -7.14 -21.64 7.85
C ALA A 322 -6.00 -21.92 8.84
#